data_6ea9ac5b34922b9415bfd2eb2eb53537
#
_entry.id   6ea9ac5b34922b9415bfd2eb2eb53537
#
_cell.length_a   1.000
_cell.length_b   1.000
_cell.length_c   1.000
_cell.angle_alpha   90.00
_cell.angle_beta   90.00
_cell.angle_gamma   90.00
#
_symmetry.space_group_name_H-M   'P 1'
#
loop_
_entity.id
_entity.type
_entity.pdbx_description
1 polymer ?
#
loop_
_entity_poly.entity_id
_entity_poly.type
_entity_poly.pdbx_seq_one_letter_code
_entity_poly.pdbx_strand_id
1 'polypeptide(L)'
;MLSTPPNLLSSRPPSAGRIAVLGGGITGLTTAWRLQRAGLAPVVFEQSGQPGGAIGAITRDGWRHELGPNSLLEGSAEVAALIADVGLGGRRIYAAPAAKQRYIVRDGRMIAMPGSPWAFLGTPLFSWRAKLALLGEPWRRPSPADAEESVADFVVRRLGREFLDYAINPLVGGVYAGDPTLLSVRQAFPKLHALEQAHGSLIRGAWAQRKIRGGPKERIFSFPDGLEELPFALARPLGAAVRLGHRVLGVARGEDGWRVEFERGGVRGGETFAAVVVALPAGVIAALPVENIPGAGRLAALSEIEHPPVVSVFTGYTRAQVRHPLDGFGVLVPQVERRQILGTLFSSTLFPGRAPAGHVALTTFVGGTRDPQLAGLDDPALLRVVQGELASLLGASGAPVFTHVQRWPRAIPQYTLGYQRFKDVVTAVEASAPGFFIGGNCRDGISLANCMEAGRRLADAAAKYVTREGV
;
A
#
# COMPACT_ATOMS: atom_id res chain seq x y z
N MET A 1 -24.25 -60.65 29.46
CA MET A 1 -24.50 -59.73 28.36
C MET A 1 -24.16 -58.34 28.84
N LEU A 2 -22.94 -57.87 28.58
CA LEU A 2 -22.50 -56.51 28.89
C LEU A 2 -22.71 -55.65 27.66
N SER A 3 -23.66 -54.72 27.71
CA SER A 3 -23.93 -53.76 26.65
C SER A 3 -22.83 -52.68 26.62
N THR A 4 -22.09 -52.61 25.52
CA THR A 4 -21.16 -51.56 25.21
C THR A 4 -21.91 -50.22 25.03
N PRO A 5 -21.51 -49.12 25.65
CA PRO A 5 -22.16 -47.83 25.42
C PRO A 5 -21.87 -47.35 23.99
N PRO A 6 -22.81 -46.63 23.34
CA PRO A 6 -22.59 -46.09 22.01
C PRO A 6 -21.49 -45.02 22.05
N ASN A 7 -20.54 -45.19 21.17
CA ASN A 7 -19.42 -44.24 20.93
C ASN A 7 -20.02 -42.94 20.39
N LEU A 8 -20.23 -41.93 21.24
CA LEU A 8 -20.56 -40.58 20.87
C LEU A 8 -19.31 -39.92 20.25
N LEU A 9 -19.02 -40.30 19.01
CA LEU A 9 -18.21 -39.50 18.14
C LEU A 9 -18.98 -38.16 17.95
N SER A 10 -18.62 -37.15 18.69
CA SER A 10 -19.09 -35.78 18.45
C SER A 10 -18.69 -35.41 17.03
N SER A 11 -19.63 -35.51 16.10
CA SER A 11 -19.46 -35.01 14.75
C SER A 11 -19.32 -33.50 14.84
N ARG A 12 -18.08 -33.03 14.84
CA ARG A 12 -17.81 -31.59 14.64
C ARG A 12 -18.52 -31.18 13.35
N PRO A 13 -19.23 -30.03 13.34
CA PRO A 13 -19.89 -29.56 12.14
C PRO A 13 -18.85 -29.40 11.02
N PRO A 14 -19.22 -29.59 9.74
CA PRO A 14 -18.29 -29.46 8.60
C PRO A 14 -17.55 -28.12 8.51
N SER A 15 -18.05 -27.09 9.19
CA SER A 15 -17.46 -25.75 9.31
C SER A 15 -16.40 -25.62 10.40
N ALA A 16 -16.29 -26.60 11.32
CA ALA A 16 -15.43 -26.51 12.51
C ALA A 16 -13.97 -26.22 12.14
N GLY A 17 -13.47 -25.07 12.57
CA GLY A 17 -12.08 -24.62 12.33
C GLY A 17 -11.78 -24.12 10.93
N ARG A 18 -12.74 -24.15 9.98
CA ARG A 18 -12.55 -23.63 8.62
C ARG A 18 -12.86 -22.13 8.56
N ILE A 19 -11.97 -21.35 7.98
CA ILE A 19 -12.11 -19.91 7.87
C ILE A 19 -11.97 -19.51 6.39
N ALA A 20 -12.98 -18.82 5.85
CA ALA A 20 -12.89 -18.25 4.52
C ALA A 20 -12.09 -16.93 4.56
N VAL A 21 -11.17 -16.77 3.63
CA VAL A 21 -10.42 -15.52 3.41
C VAL A 21 -10.72 -15.04 1.99
N LEU A 22 -11.40 -13.92 1.88
CA LEU A 22 -11.81 -13.34 0.60
C LEU A 22 -10.77 -12.35 0.12
N GLY A 23 -10.05 -12.70 -0.96
CA GLY A 23 -8.95 -11.93 -1.55
C GLY A 23 -7.58 -12.53 -1.28
N GLY A 24 -6.85 -12.84 -2.36
CA GLY A 24 -5.48 -13.36 -2.36
C GLY A 24 -4.41 -12.27 -2.45
N GLY A 25 -4.72 -11.03 -2.04
CA GLY A 25 -3.74 -9.97 -1.85
C GLY A 25 -2.90 -10.17 -0.58
N ILE A 26 -1.93 -9.28 -0.33
CA ILE A 26 -0.98 -9.43 0.79
C ILE A 26 -1.67 -9.53 2.16
N THR A 27 -2.77 -8.80 2.38
CA THR A 27 -3.54 -8.87 3.63
C THR A 27 -4.15 -10.26 3.82
N GLY A 28 -4.87 -10.76 2.79
CA GLY A 28 -5.53 -12.07 2.87
C GLY A 28 -4.54 -13.24 2.98
N LEU A 29 -3.45 -13.20 2.20
CA LEU A 29 -2.41 -14.24 2.27
C LEU A 29 -1.71 -14.24 3.63
N THR A 30 -1.41 -13.06 4.20
CA THR A 30 -0.84 -12.97 5.56
C THR A 30 -1.81 -13.53 6.60
N THR A 31 -3.10 -13.22 6.46
CA THR A 31 -4.14 -13.76 7.34
C THR A 31 -4.18 -15.29 7.25
N ALA A 32 -4.29 -15.83 6.05
CA ALA A 32 -4.40 -17.28 5.83
C ALA A 32 -3.15 -18.02 6.32
N TRP A 33 -1.96 -17.49 6.02
CA TRP A 33 -0.70 -18.07 6.46
C TRP A 33 -0.60 -18.15 7.99
N ARG A 34 -1.00 -17.08 8.70
CA ARG A 34 -1.01 -17.06 10.17
C ARG A 34 -2.07 -18.00 10.76
N LEU A 35 -3.26 -18.07 10.18
CA LEU A 35 -4.30 -19.01 10.59
C LEU A 35 -3.83 -20.46 10.46
N GLN A 36 -3.18 -20.81 9.34
CA GLN A 36 -2.62 -22.14 9.14
C GLN A 36 -1.55 -22.48 10.20
N ARG A 37 -0.67 -21.50 10.50
CA ARG A 37 0.34 -21.63 11.55
C ARG A 37 -0.26 -21.81 12.96
N ALA A 38 -1.46 -21.28 13.18
CA ALA A 38 -2.23 -21.48 14.40
C ALA A 38 -3.02 -22.80 14.44
N GLY A 39 -2.84 -23.67 13.44
CA GLY A 39 -3.52 -24.98 13.37
C GLY A 39 -4.96 -24.92 12.86
N LEU A 40 -5.38 -23.80 12.28
CA LEU A 40 -6.70 -23.62 11.67
C LEU A 40 -6.67 -23.91 10.16
N ALA A 41 -7.84 -24.07 9.55
CA ALA A 41 -7.99 -24.45 8.14
C ALA A 41 -8.49 -23.25 7.29
N PRO A 42 -7.62 -22.31 6.88
CA PRO A 42 -8.01 -21.21 6.02
C PRO A 42 -8.28 -21.71 4.59
N VAL A 43 -9.22 -21.04 3.91
CA VAL A 43 -9.46 -21.20 2.47
C VAL A 43 -9.49 -19.81 1.84
N VAL A 44 -8.52 -19.52 0.97
CA VAL A 44 -8.42 -18.23 0.28
C VAL A 44 -9.13 -18.30 -1.06
N PHE A 45 -10.04 -17.36 -1.31
CA PHE A 45 -10.70 -17.17 -2.59
C PHE A 45 -10.09 -15.98 -3.31
N GLU A 46 -9.46 -16.22 -4.46
CA GLU A 46 -8.83 -15.21 -5.31
C GLU A 46 -9.38 -15.32 -6.73
N GLN A 47 -9.85 -14.19 -7.28
CA GLN A 47 -10.45 -14.19 -8.62
C GLN A 47 -9.42 -14.27 -9.75
N SER A 48 -8.20 -13.79 -9.53
CA SER A 48 -7.13 -13.84 -10.53
C SER A 48 -6.50 -15.23 -10.63
N GLY A 49 -5.72 -15.45 -11.69
CA GLY A 49 -4.95 -16.67 -11.91
C GLY A 49 -3.66 -16.77 -11.07
N GLN A 50 -3.36 -15.75 -10.26
CA GLN A 50 -2.16 -15.71 -9.43
C GLN A 50 -2.41 -14.97 -8.11
N PRO A 51 -1.65 -15.30 -7.04
CA PRO A 51 -1.74 -14.59 -5.77
C PRO A 51 -1.01 -13.24 -5.86
N GLY A 52 -1.37 -12.28 -4.98
CA GLY A 52 -0.61 -11.03 -4.82
C GLY A 52 -1.45 -9.75 -4.92
N GLY A 53 -2.60 -9.80 -5.59
CA GLY A 53 -3.45 -8.63 -5.80
C GLY A 53 -2.71 -7.55 -6.62
N ALA A 54 -2.41 -6.40 -5.99
CA ALA A 54 -1.66 -5.32 -6.64
C ALA A 54 -0.14 -5.57 -6.71
N ILE A 55 0.38 -6.59 -6.03
CA ILE A 55 1.80 -6.95 -6.05
C ILE A 55 2.03 -7.93 -7.19
N GLY A 56 2.82 -7.52 -8.15
CA GLY A 56 3.24 -8.35 -9.28
C GLY A 56 4.44 -7.72 -9.97
N ALA A 57 5.17 -8.51 -10.74
CA ALA A 57 6.27 -8.04 -11.54
C ALA A 57 6.21 -8.64 -12.95
N ILE A 58 6.84 -7.98 -13.91
CA ILE A 58 7.07 -8.53 -15.25
C ILE A 58 8.57 -8.62 -15.48
N THR A 59 9.01 -9.80 -15.90
CA THR A 59 10.38 -10.04 -16.37
C THR A 59 10.34 -10.42 -17.84
N ARG A 60 10.97 -9.61 -18.69
CA ARG A 60 11.06 -9.85 -20.12
C ARG A 60 12.35 -9.25 -20.68
N ASP A 61 13.07 -10.01 -21.47
CA ASP A 61 14.30 -9.58 -22.19
C ASP A 61 15.37 -8.95 -21.24
N GLY A 62 15.50 -9.47 -20.02
CA GLY A 62 16.41 -8.94 -19.00
C GLY A 62 15.91 -7.68 -18.26
N TRP A 63 14.76 -7.14 -18.66
CA TRP A 63 14.07 -6.07 -17.94
C TRP A 63 13.17 -6.66 -16.87
N ARG A 64 13.16 -6.01 -15.71
CA ARG A 64 12.21 -6.37 -14.63
C ARG A 64 11.61 -5.12 -14.02
N HIS A 65 10.29 -5.07 -13.94
CA HIS A 65 9.59 -3.96 -13.33
C HIS A 65 8.42 -4.44 -12.46
N GLU A 66 8.15 -3.69 -11.41
CA GLU A 66 7.01 -3.90 -10.52
C GLU A 66 5.73 -3.32 -11.17
N LEU A 67 4.62 -4.01 -11.05
CA LEU A 67 3.32 -3.55 -11.55
C LEU A 67 2.66 -2.54 -10.62
N GLY A 68 2.79 -2.75 -9.31
CA GLY A 68 2.20 -1.92 -8.26
C GLY A 68 3.24 -1.29 -7.34
N PRO A 69 3.34 -1.71 -6.06
CA PRO A 69 4.35 -1.22 -5.15
C PRO A 69 5.76 -1.58 -5.63
N ASN A 70 6.71 -0.65 -5.45
CA ASN A 70 8.08 -0.83 -5.98
C ASN A 70 9.10 -1.23 -4.92
N SER A 71 8.79 -1.05 -3.65
CA SER A 71 9.71 -1.33 -2.56
C SER A 71 8.96 -1.52 -1.23
N LEU A 72 9.64 -2.12 -0.26
CA LEU A 72 9.22 -2.23 1.13
C LEU A 72 10.15 -1.41 2.03
N LEU A 73 9.57 -0.82 3.08
CA LEU A 73 10.32 -0.15 4.13
C LEU A 73 10.50 -1.12 5.32
N GLU A 74 11.74 -1.31 5.75
CA GLU A 74 12.06 -2.09 6.94
C GLU A 74 11.83 -1.22 8.19
N GLY A 75 10.64 -1.28 8.76
CA GLY A 75 10.26 -0.40 9.88
C GLY A 75 9.46 -1.10 10.99
N SER A 76 9.03 -2.35 10.74
CA SER A 76 8.25 -3.15 11.69
C SER A 76 8.96 -4.48 11.98
N ALA A 77 9.21 -4.76 13.26
CA ALA A 77 9.78 -6.03 13.69
C ALA A 77 8.88 -7.22 13.29
N GLU A 78 7.56 -7.03 13.32
CA GLU A 78 6.59 -8.05 12.92
C GLU A 78 6.67 -8.37 11.43
N VAL A 79 6.79 -7.35 10.59
CA VAL A 79 6.98 -7.52 9.13
C VAL A 79 8.31 -8.19 8.84
N ALA A 80 9.37 -7.80 9.55
CA ALA A 80 10.68 -8.43 9.42
C ALA A 80 10.65 -9.92 9.80
N ALA A 81 9.95 -10.28 10.88
CA ALA A 81 9.75 -11.66 11.32
C ALA A 81 8.94 -12.46 10.28
N LEU A 82 7.82 -11.91 9.78
CA LEU A 82 7.01 -12.58 8.75
C LEU A 82 7.86 -12.91 7.51
N ILE A 83 8.66 -11.94 7.03
CA ILE A 83 9.53 -12.14 5.85
C ILE A 83 10.58 -13.23 6.12
N ALA A 84 11.12 -13.30 7.33
CA ALA A 84 12.05 -14.36 7.72
C ALA A 84 11.34 -15.73 7.77
N ASP A 85 10.16 -15.78 8.38
CA ASP A 85 9.38 -17.01 8.56
C ASP A 85 8.93 -17.64 7.24
N VAL A 86 8.68 -16.82 6.20
CA VAL A 86 8.36 -17.32 4.84
C VAL A 86 9.61 -17.60 4.00
N GLY A 87 10.81 -17.57 4.61
CA GLY A 87 12.07 -17.93 3.97
C GLY A 87 12.71 -16.82 3.12
N LEU A 88 12.19 -15.59 3.18
CA LEU A 88 12.70 -14.46 2.39
C LEU A 88 13.71 -13.58 3.14
N GLY A 89 14.05 -13.90 4.39
CA GLY A 89 14.94 -13.09 5.22
C GLY A 89 16.28 -12.80 4.57
N GLY A 90 16.93 -13.82 3.98
CA GLY A 90 18.22 -13.72 3.28
C GLY A 90 18.14 -13.25 1.83
N ARG A 91 16.92 -13.08 1.28
CA ARG A 91 16.72 -12.66 -0.12
C ARG A 91 16.51 -11.15 -0.29
N ARG A 92 16.52 -10.37 0.80
CA ARG A 92 16.34 -8.92 0.71
C ARG A 92 17.49 -8.28 -0.05
N ILE A 93 17.17 -7.49 -1.07
CA ILE A 93 18.10 -6.58 -1.72
C ILE A 93 17.77 -5.17 -1.27
N TYR A 94 18.71 -4.51 -0.63
CA TYR A 94 18.52 -3.15 -0.15
C TYR A 94 18.82 -2.13 -1.25
N ALA A 95 18.13 -0.98 -1.17
CA ALA A 95 18.41 0.12 -2.09
C ALA A 95 19.90 0.45 -2.08
N ALA A 96 20.46 0.56 -3.28
CA ALA A 96 21.91 0.77 -3.45
C ALA A 96 22.37 2.08 -2.79
N PRO A 97 23.63 2.17 -2.32
CA PRO A 97 24.18 3.40 -1.79
C PRO A 97 24.09 4.60 -2.74
N ALA A 98 24.15 4.35 -4.05
CA ALA A 98 23.93 5.37 -5.09
C ALA A 98 22.52 5.97 -5.09
N ALA A 99 21.52 5.24 -4.58
CA ALA A 99 20.12 5.69 -4.52
C ALA A 99 19.80 6.60 -3.31
N LYS A 100 20.79 7.21 -2.68
CA LYS A 100 20.59 8.04 -1.47
C LYS A 100 19.88 9.35 -1.74
N GLN A 101 20.13 9.97 -2.88
CA GLN A 101 19.55 11.26 -3.24
C GLN A 101 18.08 11.10 -3.58
N ARG A 102 17.25 12.01 -3.10
CA ARG A 102 15.85 12.17 -3.52
C ARG A 102 15.72 13.55 -4.12
N TYR A 103 15.29 13.60 -5.36
CA TYR A 103 15.19 14.86 -6.08
C TYR A 103 13.75 15.39 -6.03
N ILE A 104 13.64 16.71 -5.89
CA ILE A 104 12.39 17.46 -6.06
C ILE A 104 12.62 18.45 -7.18
N VAL A 105 11.65 18.60 -8.07
CA VAL A 105 11.69 19.62 -9.09
C VAL A 105 11.37 20.98 -8.46
N ARG A 106 12.21 21.99 -8.74
CA ARG A 106 11.94 23.40 -8.42
C ARG A 106 12.46 24.28 -9.54
N ASP A 107 11.62 25.17 -10.05
CA ASP A 107 11.94 26.06 -11.16
C ASP A 107 12.51 25.30 -12.37
N GLY A 108 11.87 24.14 -12.70
CA GLY A 108 12.26 23.24 -13.77
C GLY A 108 13.54 22.44 -13.56
N ARG A 109 14.21 22.56 -12.41
CA ARG A 109 15.47 21.87 -12.08
C ARG A 109 15.29 20.84 -10.98
N MET A 110 16.00 19.72 -11.09
CA MET A 110 16.04 18.71 -10.03
C MET A 110 17.01 19.16 -8.92
N ILE A 111 16.47 19.34 -7.71
CA ILE A 111 17.22 19.71 -6.54
C ILE A 111 17.19 18.56 -5.54
N ALA A 112 18.35 18.13 -5.05
CA ALA A 112 18.45 17.07 -4.05
C ALA A 112 17.85 17.53 -2.72
N MET A 113 17.01 16.70 -2.10
CA MET A 113 16.51 16.92 -0.75
C MET A 113 17.67 16.93 0.25
N PRO A 114 17.70 17.89 1.18
CA PRO A 114 18.78 17.98 2.16
C PRO A 114 18.73 16.79 3.15
N GLY A 115 19.84 16.06 3.24
CA GLY A 115 20.01 14.92 4.16
C GLY A 115 20.59 15.29 5.54
N SER A 116 20.93 16.57 5.76
CA SER A 116 21.49 17.05 7.02
C SER A 116 21.07 18.50 7.31
N PRO A 117 21.18 18.98 8.57
CA PRO A 117 20.88 20.37 8.92
C PRO A 117 21.72 21.38 8.12
N TRP A 118 23.00 21.09 7.88
CA TRP A 118 23.89 21.96 7.09
C TRP A 118 23.47 21.99 5.61
N ALA A 119 23.15 20.83 5.03
CA ALA A 119 22.59 20.75 3.68
C ALA A 119 21.25 21.50 3.59
N PHE A 120 20.43 21.48 4.65
CA PHE A 120 19.18 22.23 4.71
C PHE A 120 19.41 23.75 4.67
N LEU A 121 20.42 24.27 5.36
CA LEU A 121 20.74 25.69 5.29
C LEU A 121 21.20 26.10 3.88
N GLY A 122 22.00 25.27 3.20
CA GLY A 122 22.55 25.56 1.88
C GLY A 122 21.61 25.24 0.69
N THR A 123 20.55 24.45 0.87
CA THR A 123 19.71 24.04 -0.25
C THR A 123 18.92 25.20 -0.84
N PRO A 124 18.83 25.33 -2.18
CA PRO A 124 17.90 26.25 -2.84
C PRO A 124 16.45 25.74 -2.86
N LEU A 125 16.18 24.53 -2.34
CA LEU A 125 14.82 23.96 -2.30
C LEU A 125 13.85 24.80 -1.46
N PHE A 126 14.35 25.57 -0.49
CA PHE A 126 13.54 26.44 0.37
C PHE A 126 14.17 27.81 0.47
N SER A 127 13.35 28.86 0.41
CA SER A 127 13.78 30.23 0.63
C SER A 127 14.28 30.46 2.06
N TRP A 128 15.11 31.49 2.26
CA TRP A 128 15.54 31.85 3.61
C TRP A 128 14.38 32.27 4.52
N ARG A 129 13.31 32.86 3.96
CA ARG A 129 12.06 33.13 4.69
C ARG A 129 11.42 31.88 5.25
N ALA A 130 11.30 30.83 4.43
CA ALA A 130 10.73 29.55 4.86
C ALA A 130 11.63 28.90 5.92
N LYS A 131 12.95 28.89 5.75
CA LYS A 131 13.90 28.36 6.72
C LYS A 131 13.81 29.06 8.08
N LEU A 132 13.75 30.40 8.09
CA LEU A 132 13.57 31.15 9.32
C LEU A 132 12.19 30.94 9.96
N ALA A 133 11.13 30.88 9.17
CA ALA A 133 9.79 30.63 9.68
C ALA A 133 9.66 29.25 10.37
N LEU A 134 10.48 28.27 9.96
CA LEU A 134 10.54 26.94 10.60
C LEU A 134 11.06 27.02 12.04
N LEU A 135 11.93 27.96 12.37
CA LEU A 135 12.43 28.16 13.73
C LEU A 135 11.30 28.48 14.72
N GLY A 136 10.23 29.13 14.25
CA GLY A 136 9.03 29.43 15.05
C GLY A 136 8.07 28.26 15.24
N GLU A 137 8.30 27.12 14.59
CA GLU A 137 7.39 25.96 14.65
C GLU A 137 7.13 25.50 16.10
N PRO A 138 8.11 25.39 17.00
CA PRO A 138 7.87 24.91 18.37
C PRO A 138 6.93 25.77 19.22
N TRP A 139 6.67 26.99 18.83
CA TRP A 139 5.77 27.93 19.54
C TRP A 139 4.39 28.07 18.86
N ARG A 140 4.17 27.42 17.71
CA ARG A 140 2.86 27.42 17.06
C ARG A 140 1.88 26.56 17.86
N ARG A 141 0.66 27.04 18.01
CA ARG A 141 -0.40 26.33 18.74
C ARG A 141 -0.74 25.01 18.05
N PRO A 142 -0.82 23.90 18.79
CA PRO A 142 -1.32 22.63 18.23
C PRO A 142 -2.81 22.75 17.90
N SER A 143 -3.28 21.91 16.97
CA SER A 143 -4.70 21.76 16.68
C SER A 143 -5.37 20.98 17.81
N PRO A 144 -6.67 21.23 18.13
CA PRO A 144 -7.42 20.35 19.02
C PRO A 144 -7.38 18.90 18.55
N ALA A 145 -7.35 17.95 19.50
CA ALA A 145 -7.17 16.53 19.19
C ALA A 145 -8.33 15.92 18.38
N ASP A 146 -9.51 16.49 18.50
CA ASP A 146 -10.75 16.12 17.80
C ASP A 146 -10.93 16.85 16.48
N ALA A 147 -10.19 17.93 16.22
CA ALA A 147 -10.28 18.68 14.97
C ALA A 147 -9.79 17.84 13.80
N GLU A 148 -10.59 17.80 12.76
CA GLU A 148 -10.18 17.21 11.50
C GLU A 148 -9.56 18.27 10.61
N GLU A 149 -8.34 18.04 10.18
CA GLU A 149 -7.52 19.00 9.42
C GLU A 149 -6.96 18.31 8.18
N SER A 150 -6.92 19.04 7.05
CA SER A 150 -6.24 18.52 5.85
C SER A 150 -4.72 18.48 6.06
N VAL A 151 -4.06 17.61 5.28
CA VAL A 151 -2.58 17.59 5.27
C VAL A 151 -2.02 18.95 4.86
N ALA A 152 -2.67 19.65 3.93
CA ALA A 152 -2.25 20.96 3.47
C ALA A 152 -2.36 22.01 4.58
N ASP A 153 -3.50 22.11 5.26
CA ASP A 153 -3.72 23.08 6.33
C ASP A 153 -2.78 22.82 7.51
N PHE A 154 -2.64 21.54 7.89
CA PHE A 154 -1.71 21.11 8.91
C PHE A 154 -0.28 21.57 8.60
N VAL A 155 0.20 21.34 7.38
CA VAL A 155 1.56 21.67 6.97
C VAL A 155 1.75 23.18 6.87
N VAL A 156 0.79 23.91 6.30
CA VAL A 156 0.84 25.38 6.20
C VAL A 156 0.88 25.99 7.59
N ARG A 157 0.03 25.54 8.50
CA ARG A 157 -0.01 25.99 9.89
C ARG A 157 1.30 25.70 10.64
N ARG A 158 1.87 24.50 10.46
CA ARG A 158 3.06 24.05 11.20
C ARG A 158 4.37 24.45 10.55
N LEU A 159 4.50 24.33 9.24
CA LEU A 159 5.78 24.48 8.54
C LEU A 159 5.78 25.66 7.55
N GLY A 160 4.61 26.06 7.04
CA GLY A 160 4.43 27.10 6.06
C GLY A 160 4.23 26.59 4.64
N ARG A 161 3.76 27.48 3.77
CA ARG A 161 3.34 27.18 2.40
C ARG A 161 4.42 26.52 1.55
N GLU A 162 5.64 27.02 1.62
CA GLU A 162 6.73 26.53 0.78
C GLU A 162 7.12 25.07 1.10
N PHE A 163 6.98 24.66 2.38
CA PHE A 163 7.12 23.25 2.77
C PHE A 163 5.97 22.39 2.26
N LEU A 164 4.76 22.94 2.22
CA LEU A 164 3.67 22.22 1.54
C LEU A 164 4.02 22.00 0.07
N ASP A 165 4.39 23.06 -0.64
CA ASP A 165 4.57 23.01 -2.09
C ASP A 165 5.75 22.11 -2.52
N TYR A 166 6.90 22.17 -1.83
CA TYR A 166 8.13 21.50 -2.27
C TYR A 166 8.57 20.29 -1.41
N ALA A 167 7.87 19.97 -0.33
CA ALA A 167 8.17 18.78 0.43
C ALA A 167 6.97 17.84 0.51
N ILE A 168 5.81 18.33 0.99
CA ILE A 168 4.67 17.47 1.32
C ILE A 168 3.79 17.21 0.10
N ASN A 169 3.52 18.20 -0.75
CA ASN A 169 2.73 17.97 -1.97
C ASN A 169 3.38 16.92 -2.89
N PRO A 170 4.68 17.01 -3.24
CA PRO A 170 5.31 15.96 -4.04
C PRO A 170 5.37 14.60 -3.33
N LEU A 171 5.53 14.56 -1.99
CA LEU A 171 5.46 13.33 -1.22
C LEU A 171 4.06 12.69 -1.29
N VAL A 172 3.01 13.48 -1.11
CA VAL A 172 1.61 13.01 -1.22
C VAL A 172 1.34 12.52 -2.65
N GLY A 173 1.79 13.25 -3.67
CA GLY A 173 1.70 12.82 -5.07
C GLY A 173 2.41 11.49 -5.33
N GLY A 174 3.59 11.28 -4.74
CA GLY A 174 4.38 10.06 -4.90
C GLY A 174 3.88 8.85 -4.11
N VAL A 175 3.20 9.06 -2.96
CA VAL A 175 2.75 7.99 -2.06
C VAL A 175 1.28 7.65 -2.26
N TYR A 176 0.42 8.67 -2.38
CA TYR A 176 -1.03 8.52 -2.52
C TYR A 176 -1.52 8.76 -3.95
N ALA A 177 -0.70 9.35 -4.81
CA ALA A 177 -1.15 9.98 -6.06
C ALA A 177 -2.32 10.95 -5.80
N GLY A 178 -2.33 11.57 -4.61
CA GLY A 178 -3.44 12.32 -4.02
C GLY A 178 -3.19 13.82 -3.95
N ASP A 179 -4.18 14.52 -3.38
CA ASP A 179 -4.13 15.95 -3.10
C ASP A 179 -4.06 16.18 -1.59
N PRO A 180 -3.02 16.87 -1.07
CA PRO A 180 -2.90 17.17 0.35
C PRO A 180 -4.01 18.07 0.91
N THR A 181 -4.76 18.79 0.07
CA THR A 181 -5.90 19.60 0.51
C THR A 181 -7.14 18.77 0.84
N LEU A 182 -7.22 17.55 0.30
CA LEU A 182 -8.33 16.62 0.52
C LEU A 182 -8.02 15.56 1.59
N LEU A 183 -6.75 15.16 1.72
CA LEU A 183 -6.35 14.11 2.66
C LEU A 183 -6.39 14.58 4.11
N SER A 184 -6.98 13.78 4.99
CA SER A 184 -6.96 13.99 6.44
C SER A 184 -5.58 13.66 7.00
N VAL A 185 -4.94 14.59 7.71
CA VAL A 185 -3.64 14.35 8.35
C VAL A 185 -3.72 13.21 9.36
N ARG A 186 -4.82 13.13 10.10
CA ARG A 186 -5.08 12.07 11.10
C ARG A 186 -5.16 10.69 10.47
N GLN A 187 -5.78 10.57 9.30
CA GLN A 187 -6.02 9.29 8.65
C GLN A 187 -4.86 8.88 7.72
N ALA A 188 -4.32 9.82 6.95
CA ALA A 188 -3.27 9.55 5.97
C ALA A 188 -1.85 9.56 6.57
N PHE A 189 -1.60 10.43 7.56
CA PHE A 189 -0.31 10.58 8.22
C PHE A 189 -0.42 10.55 9.76
N PRO A 190 -0.97 9.46 10.34
CA PRO A 190 -1.26 9.38 11.78
C PRO A 190 -0.02 9.62 12.66
N LYS A 191 1.18 9.28 12.18
CA LYS A 191 2.43 9.53 12.90
C LYS A 191 2.73 11.03 13.04
N LEU A 192 2.45 11.85 12.01
CA LEU A 192 2.64 13.32 12.08
C LEU A 192 1.63 13.94 13.04
N HIS A 193 0.37 13.53 12.94
CA HIS A 193 -0.68 13.97 13.86
C HIS A 193 -0.32 13.61 15.32
N ALA A 194 0.09 12.37 15.58
CA ALA A 194 0.48 11.91 16.91
C ALA A 194 1.69 12.67 17.48
N LEU A 195 2.66 13.06 16.64
CA LEU A 195 3.80 13.88 17.07
C LEU A 195 3.35 15.24 17.59
N GLU A 196 2.44 15.91 16.88
CA GLU A 196 1.88 17.17 17.35
C GLU A 196 1.12 17.01 18.66
N GLN A 197 0.22 16.00 18.75
CA GLN A 197 -0.60 15.77 19.94
C GLN A 197 0.25 15.45 21.17
N ALA A 198 1.31 14.64 21.00
CA ALA A 198 2.17 14.22 22.13
C ALA A 198 3.17 15.30 22.57
N HIS A 199 3.66 16.14 21.66
CA HIS A 199 4.77 17.06 21.92
C HIS A 199 4.44 18.53 21.67
N GLY A 200 3.24 18.84 21.15
CA GLY A 200 2.83 20.20 20.75
C GLY A 200 3.63 20.76 19.57
N SER A 201 4.57 19.96 18.98
CA SER A 201 5.49 20.41 17.94
C SER A 201 6.06 19.22 17.17
N LEU A 202 6.17 19.34 15.86
CA LEU A 202 6.84 18.34 15.03
C LEU A 202 8.35 18.30 15.30
N ILE A 203 8.98 19.45 15.48
CA ILE A 203 10.42 19.55 15.77
C ILE A 203 10.75 18.96 17.13
N ARG A 204 10.01 19.31 18.18
CA ARG A 204 10.19 18.74 19.52
C ARG A 204 9.95 17.22 19.51
N GLY A 205 8.89 16.76 18.84
CA GLY A 205 8.57 15.35 18.71
C GLY A 205 9.64 14.57 17.96
N ALA A 206 10.13 15.09 16.82
CA ALA A 206 11.23 14.47 16.09
C ALA A 206 12.52 14.39 16.92
N TRP A 207 12.80 15.39 17.73
CA TRP A 207 13.96 15.43 18.64
C TRP A 207 13.83 14.39 19.77
N ALA A 208 12.66 14.31 20.39
CA ALA A 208 12.35 13.32 21.41
C ALA A 208 12.49 11.88 20.86
N GLN A 209 11.91 11.62 19.70
CA GLN A 209 12.02 10.30 19.07
C GLN A 209 13.46 9.94 18.66
N ARG A 210 14.29 10.91 18.26
CA ARG A 210 15.69 10.67 17.93
C ARG A 210 16.51 10.17 19.13
N LYS A 211 16.17 10.61 20.35
CA LYS A 211 16.81 10.15 21.59
C LYS A 211 16.39 8.71 21.97
N ILE A 212 15.17 8.31 21.61
CA ILE A 212 14.60 6.99 21.93
C ILE A 212 14.98 5.95 20.86
N ARG A 213 15.08 6.36 19.60
CA ARG A 213 15.44 5.50 18.45
C ARG A 213 16.95 5.32 18.32
N GLY A 214 17.56 4.52 19.22
CA GLY A 214 18.89 3.92 19.02
C GLY A 214 18.88 2.73 18.04
N GLY A 215 17.80 2.53 17.27
CA GLY A 215 17.63 1.41 16.36
C GLY A 215 18.22 1.63 14.95
N PRO A 216 18.37 0.57 14.17
CA PRO A 216 18.85 0.66 12.79
C PRO A 216 17.95 1.58 11.97
N LYS A 217 18.58 2.37 11.08
CA LYS A 217 17.84 3.24 10.16
C LYS A 217 16.89 2.40 9.32
N GLU A 218 15.64 2.84 9.21
CA GLU A 218 14.67 2.23 8.29
C GLU A 218 15.28 2.16 6.89
N ARG A 219 15.38 0.94 6.34
CA ARG A 219 16.00 0.68 5.04
C ARG A 219 14.94 0.28 4.04
N ILE A 220 15.08 0.77 2.83
CA ILE A 220 14.22 0.39 1.70
C ILE A 220 14.83 -0.85 1.06
N PHE A 221 13.99 -1.85 0.77
CA PHE A 221 14.40 -3.09 0.15
C PHE A 221 13.35 -3.62 -0.83
N SER A 222 13.77 -4.56 -1.66
CA SER A 222 12.96 -5.40 -2.53
C SER A 222 13.55 -6.82 -2.53
N PHE A 223 13.15 -7.65 -3.50
CA PHE A 223 13.71 -8.98 -3.69
C PHE A 223 14.30 -9.11 -5.11
N PRO A 224 15.22 -10.08 -5.34
CA PRO A 224 15.84 -10.29 -6.64
C PRO A 224 14.83 -10.45 -7.78
N ASP A 225 13.75 -11.19 -7.56
CA ASP A 225 12.72 -11.44 -8.57
C ASP A 225 11.53 -10.47 -8.49
N GLY A 226 11.63 -9.42 -7.70
CA GLY A 226 10.58 -8.44 -7.47
C GLY A 226 9.80 -8.69 -6.19
N LEU A 227 8.94 -7.73 -5.83
CA LEU A 227 8.12 -7.83 -4.63
C LEU A 227 7.11 -9.00 -4.69
N GLU A 228 6.82 -9.52 -5.88
CA GLU A 228 5.94 -10.69 -6.04
C GLU A 228 6.48 -11.96 -5.35
N GLU A 229 7.76 -12.03 -5.03
CA GLU A 229 8.29 -13.13 -4.22
C GLU A 229 7.54 -13.28 -2.89
N LEU A 230 7.09 -12.18 -2.30
CA LEU A 230 6.43 -12.19 -0.99
C LEU A 230 5.04 -12.87 -1.01
N PRO A 231 4.08 -12.47 -1.87
CA PRO A 231 2.81 -13.19 -1.95
C PRO A 231 2.97 -14.65 -2.39
N PHE A 232 3.92 -14.97 -3.27
CA PHE A 232 4.21 -16.35 -3.64
C PHE A 232 4.76 -17.17 -2.46
N ALA A 233 5.66 -16.59 -1.66
CA ALA A 233 6.20 -17.25 -0.48
C ALA A 233 5.13 -17.50 0.60
N LEU A 234 4.16 -16.59 0.75
CA LEU A 234 3.01 -16.78 1.64
C LEU A 234 2.03 -17.84 1.11
N ALA A 235 1.79 -17.87 -0.21
CA ALA A 235 0.85 -18.80 -0.82
C ALA A 235 1.39 -20.23 -0.90
N ARG A 236 2.71 -20.42 -1.08
CA ARG A 236 3.33 -21.74 -1.24
C ARG A 236 2.96 -22.74 -0.14
N PRO A 237 3.12 -22.45 1.18
CA PRO A 237 2.76 -23.40 2.23
C PRO A 237 1.26 -23.62 2.37
N LEU A 238 0.42 -22.72 1.88
CA LEU A 238 -1.03 -22.84 1.88
C LEU A 238 -1.50 -23.86 0.82
N GLY A 239 -0.76 -24.02 -0.29
CA GLY A 239 -1.05 -25.01 -1.32
C GLY A 239 -2.49 -24.90 -1.86
N ALA A 240 -3.23 -25.98 -1.83
CA ALA A 240 -4.60 -26.06 -2.31
C ALA A 240 -5.63 -25.21 -1.54
N ALA A 241 -5.25 -24.69 -0.38
CA ALA A 241 -6.08 -23.74 0.36
C ALA A 241 -6.18 -22.37 -0.36
N VAL A 242 -5.24 -22.03 -1.26
CA VAL A 242 -5.34 -20.85 -2.13
C VAL A 242 -6.05 -21.22 -3.41
N ARG A 243 -7.28 -20.81 -3.56
CA ARG A 243 -8.14 -21.10 -4.70
C ARG A 243 -8.11 -19.96 -5.69
N LEU A 244 -7.26 -20.07 -6.68
CA LEU A 244 -7.15 -19.12 -7.79
C LEU A 244 -8.28 -19.29 -8.79
N GLY A 245 -8.68 -18.22 -9.47
CA GLY A 245 -9.78 -18.19 -10.43
C GLY A 245 -11.16 -18.31 -9.77
N HIS A 246 -11.27 -18.12 -8.46
CA HIS A 246 -12.52 -18.18 -7.71
C HIS A 246 -13.01 -16.77 -7.35
N ARG A 247 -14.00 -16.29 -8.06
CA ARG A 247 -14.64 -14.99 -7.79
C ARG A 247 -15.75 -15.18 -6.75
N VAL A 248 -15.64 -14.53 -5.61
CA VAL A 248 -16.70 -14.52 -4.59
C VAL A 248 -17.88 -13.73 -5.10
N LEU A 249 -19.08 -14.30 -4.97
CA LEU A 249 -20.34 -13.72 -5.41
C LEU A 249 -21.16 -13.14 -4.26
N GLY A 250 -21.03 -13.70 -3.05
CA GLY A 250 -21.76 -13.27 -1.89
C GLY A 250 -21.36 -14.01 -0.62
N VAL A 251 -21.80 -13.49 0.51
CA VAL A 251 -21.64 -14.07 1.85
C VAL A 251 -22.96 -13.99 2.59
N ALA A 252 -23.39 -15.07 3.22
CA ALA A 252 -24.59 -15.09 4.03
C ALA A 252 -24.33 -15.71 5.41
N ARG A 253 -24.94 -15.16 6.46
CA ARG A 253 -24.95 -15.80 7.78
C ARG A 253 -26.04 -16.85 7.79
N GLY A 254 -25.69 -18.10 8.08
CA GLY A 254 -26.58 -19.23 8.28
C GLY A 254 -26.56 -19.74 9.72
N GLU A 255 -27.37 -20.77 10.01
CA GLU A 255 -27.41 -21.42 11.32
C GLU A 255 -26.08 -22.11 11.66
N ASP A 256 -25.49 -22.80 10.67
CA ASP A 256 -24.23 -23.59 10.82
C ASP A 256 -22.95 -22.77 10.58
N GLY A 257 -23.04 -21.43 10.43
CA GLY A 257 -21.90 -20.56 10.17
C GLY A 257 -22.09 -19.62 8.97
N TRP A 258 -21.04 -19.41 8.22
CA TRP A 258 -20.94 -18.45 7.12
C TRP A 258 -20.93 -19.17 5.78
N ARG A 259 -21.93 -18.98 4.94
CA ARG A 259 -21.97 -19.48 3.57
C ARG A 259 -21.26 -18.48 2.67
N VAL A 260 -20.25 -18.94 1.93
CA VAL A 260 -19.56 -18.18 0.89
C VAL A 260 -19.95 -18.74 -0.46
N GLU A 261 -20.50 -17.92 -1.33
CA GLU A 261 -20.82 -18.25 -2.71
C GLU A 261 -19.73 -17.75 -3.64
N PHE A 262 -19.33 -18.57 -4.60
CA PHE A 262 -18.26 -18.27 -5.53
C PHE A 262 -18.53 -18.83 -6.93
N GLU A 263 -17.80 -18.31 -7.90
CA GLU A 263 -17.80 -18.79 -9.28
C GLU A 263 -16.37 -19.11 -9.74
N ARG A 264 -16.21 -20.22 -10.44
CA ARG A 264 -14.98 -20.60 -11.12
C ARG A 264 -15.30 -21.08 -12.53
N GLY A 265 -14.75 -20.43 -13.56
CA GLY A 265 -14.96 -20.81 -14.95
C GLY A 265 -16.44 -20.91 -15.36
N GLY A 266 -17.30 -20.02 -14.84
CA GLY A 266 -18.75 -20.01 -15.09
C GLY A 266 -19.56 -20.98 -14.23
N VAL A 267 -18.92 -21.82 -13.41
CA VAL A 267 -19.60 -22.75 -12.49
C VAL A 267 -19.70 -22.12 -11.11
N ARG A 268 -20.93 -22.05 -10.58
CA ARG A 268 -21.20 -21.55 -9.22
C ARG A 268 -21.08 -22.67 -8.20
N GLY A 269 -20.51 -22.31 -7.05
CA GLY A 269 -20.39 -23.18 -5.88
C GLY A 269 -20.67 -22.40 -4.60
N GLY A 270 -20.82 -23.14 -3.50
CA GLY A 270 -21.00 -22.54 -2.18
C GLY A 270 -20.51 -23.48 -1.08
N GLU A 271 -19.83 -22.93 -0.08
CA GLU A 271 -19.30 -23.66 1.07
C GLU A 271 -19.56 -22.92 2.37
N THR A 272 -19.63 -23.66 3.47
CA THR A 272 -19.85 -23.12 4.82
C THR A 272 -18.56 -23.10 5.64
N PHE A 273 -18.37 -22.02 6.41
CA PHE A 273 -17.18 -21.72 7.20
C PHE A 273 -17.58 -21.24 8.60
N ALA A 274 -16.71 -21.43 9.58
CA ALA A 274 -16.92 -20.95 10.93
C ALA A 274 -16.79 -19.40 11.01
N ALA A 275 -15.90 -18.82 10.19
CA ALA A 275 -15.70 -17.37 10.12
C ALA A 275 -15.31 -16.96 8.70
N VAL A 276 -15.48 -15.65 8.42
CA VAL A 276 -15.10 -15.02 7.15
C VAL A 276 -14.22 -13.81 7.40
N VAL A 277 -13.11 -13.73 6.68
CA VAL A 277 -12.23 -12.56 6.62
C VAL A 277 -12.31 -11.95 5.23
N VAL A 278 -12.70 -10.68 5.15
CA VAL A 278 -12.82 -9.93 3.90
C VAL A 278 -11.60 -9.02 3.75
N ALA A 279 -10.73 -9.36 2.80
CA ALA A 279 -9.50 -8.62 2.46
C ALA A 279 -9.54 -8.15 1.00
N LEU A 280 -10.64 -7.55 0.62
CA LEU A 280 -10.96 -7.09 -0.74
C LEU A 280 -10.80 -5.55 -0.86
N PRO A 281 -10.67 -5.00 -2.08
CA PRO A 281 -10.73 -3.55 -2.31
C PRO A 281 -12.09 -2.96 -1.90
N ALA A 282 -12.09 -1.71 -1.42
CA ALA A 282 -13.28 -1.03 -0.90
C ALA A 282 -14.51 -1.12 -1.81
N GLY A 283 -14.34 -0.81 -3.11
CA GLY A 283 -15.44 -0.88 -4.07
C GLY A 283 -15.97 -2.30 -4.31
N VAL A 284 -15.14 -3.33 -4.11
CA VAL A 284 -15.57 -4.74 -4.19
C VAL A 284 -16.36 -5.11 -2.93
N ILE A 285 -15.90 -4.65 -1.74
CA ILE A 285 -16.64 -4.85 -0.48
C ILE A 285 -18.01 -4.17 -0.56
N ALA A 286 -18.06 -2.94 -1.06
CA ALA A 286 -19.31 -2.19 -1.21
C ALA A 286 -20.34 -2.88 -2.11
N ALA A 287 -19.88 -3.59 -3.13
CA ALA A 287 -20.71 -4.31 -4.09
C ALA A 287 -20.99 -5.77 -3.70
N LEU A 288 -20.31 -6.29 -2.66
CA LEU A 288 -20.47 -7.69 -2.24
C LEU A 288 -21.82 -7.87 -1.55
N PRO A 289 -22.70 -8.76 -2.04
CA PRO A 289 -23.90 -9.17 -1.33
C PRO A 289 -23.52 -9.79 0.02
N VAL A 290 -24.02 -9.21 1.09
CA VAL A 290 -23.81 -9.71 2.46
C VAL A 290 -25.19 -9.83 3.09
N GLU A 291 -25.63 -11.08 3.28
CA GLU A 291 -27.00 -11.40 3.66
C GLU A 291 -27.10 -11.87 5.11
N ASN A 292 -28.28 -11.67 5.69
CA ASN A 292 -28.61 -12.09 7.06
C ASN A 292 -27.72 -11.44 8.15
N ILE A 293 -27.25 -10.20 7.88
CA ILE A 293 -26.49 -9.39 8.83
C ILE A 293 -27.19 -8.04 9.00
N PRO A 294 -27.56 -7.65 10.22
CA PRO A 294 -28.12 -6.34 10.48
C PRO A 294 -27.15 -5.23 10.07
N GLY A 295 -27.62 -4.30 9.25
CA GLY A 295 -26.82 -3.15 8.83
C GLY A 295 -25.77 -3.42 7.76
N ALA A 296 -25.66 -4.62 7.20
CA ALA A 296 -24.69 -4.95 6.14
C ALA A 296 -24.80 -4.05 4.92
N GLY A 297 -26.01 -3.60 4.55
CA GLY A 297 -26.21 -2.65 3.46
C GLY A 297 -25.45 -1.32 3.61
N ARG A 298 -25.04 -0.95 4.83
CA ARG A 298 -24.20 0.22 5.08
C ARG A 298 -22.79 0.10 4.47
N LEU A 299 -22.32 -1.13 4.19
CA LEU A 299 -21.04 -1.34 3.49
C LEU A 299 -21.03 -0.70 2.08
N ALA A 300 -22.18 -0.46 1.48
CA ALA A 300 -22.30 0.27 0.21
C ALA A 300 -21.63 1.65 0.26
N ALA A 301 -21.56 2.30 1.43
CA ALA A 301 -20.86 3.57 1.62
C ALA A 301 -19.35 3.49 1.27
N LEU A 302 -18.73 2.31 1.33
CA LEU A 302 -17.32 2.14 0.94
C LEU A 302 -17.08 2.40 -0.56
N SER A 303 -18.13 2.43 -1.39
CA SER A 303 -18.03 2.84 -2.80
C SER A 303 -17.64 4.31 -2.97
N GLU A 304 -17.91 5.14 -1.96
CA GLU A 304 -17.57 6.57 -1.93
C GLU A 304 -16.09 6.83 -1.67
N ILE A 305 -15.32 5.81 -1.26
CA ILE A 305 -13.87 5.93 -1.09
C ILE A 305 -13.25 6.15 -2.47
N GLU A 306 -12.68 7.34 -2.66
CA GLU A 306 -12.03 7.70 -3.90
C GLU A 306 -10.76 6.89 -4.14
N HIS A 307 -10.58 6.45 -5.38
CA HIS A 307 -9.40 5.76 -5.87
C HIS A 307 -9.02 6.38 -7.22
N PRO A 308 -8.17 7.41 -7.25
CA PRO A 308 -7.79 8.06 -8.49
C PRO A 308 -7.06 7.08 -9.42
N PRO A 309 -7.24 7.22 -10.75
CA PRO A 309 -6.51 6.38 -11.70
C PRO A 309 -5.03 6.76 -11.74
N VAL A 310 -4.17 5.77 -11.78
CA VAL A 310 -2.71 5.94 -11.91
C VAL A 310 -2.19 5.04 -13.01
N VAL A 311 -1.27 5.55 -13.80
CA VAL A 311 -0.52 4.76 -14.77
C VAL A 311 0.95 4.75 -14.38
N SER A 312 1.52 3.56 -14.32
CA SER A 312 2.95 3.34 -14.18
C SER A 312 3.53 3.03 -15.55
N VAL A 313 4.43 3.90 -16.04
CA VAL A 313 5.10 3.77 -17.32
C VAL A 313 6.55 3.38 -17.07
N PHE A 314 6.89 2.15 -17.39
CA PHE A 314 8.26 1.67 -17.35
C PHE A 314 8.94 1.93 -18.68
N THR A 315 10.12 2.57 -18.64
CA THR A 315 10.93 2.84 -19.83
C THR A 315 12.37 2.37 -19.60
N GLY A 316 12.89 1.63 -20.57
CA GLY A 316 14.28 1.22 -20.65
C GLY A 316 15.04 2.01 -21.69
N TYR A 317 16.23 2.48 -21.34
CA TYR A 317 17.13 3.20 -22.24
C TYR A 317 18.53 2.58 -22.20
N THR A 318 19.32 2.75 -23.24
CA THR A 318 20.78 2.56 -23.10
C THR A 318 21.34 3.63 -22.15
N ARG A 319 22.39 3.33 -21.42
CA ARG A 319 23.00 4.31 -20.50
C ARG A 319 23.39 5.62 -21.22
N ALA A 320 23.85 5.54 -22.47
CA ALA A 320 24.28 6.68 -23.26
C ALA A 320 23.12 7.64 -23.65
N GLN A 321 21.89 7.13 -23.72
CA GLN A 321 20.71 7.96 -24.04
C GLN A 321 20.29 8.89 -22.90
N VAL A 322 20.75 8.68 -21.67
CA VAL A 322 20.32 9.47 -20.50
C VAL A 322 21.51 10.24 -19.93
N ARG A 323 21.51 11.56 -20.01
CA ARG A 323 22.64 12.41 -19.53
C ARG A 323 22.76 12.44 -18.01
N HIS A 324 21.64 12.46 -17.30
CA HIS A 324 21.63 12.49 -15.83
C HIS A 324 22.34 11.24 -15.26
N PRO A 325 23.17 11.36 -14.22
CA PRO A 325 23.91 10.21 -13.64
C PRO A 325 22.99 9.14 -13.03
N LEU A 326 21.73 9.46 -12.72
CA LEU A 326 20.74 8.62 -12.02
C LEU A 326 21.24 8.18 -10.63
N ASP A 327 21.96 9.05 -9.93
CA ASP A 327 22.59 8.85 -8.62
C ASP A 327 21.62 9.07 -7.45
N GLY A 328 20.38 8.67 -7.62
CA GLY A 328 19.32 8.88 -6.65
C GLY A 328 18.25 7.80 -6.64
N PHE A 329 17.32 7.96 -5.72
CA PHE A 329 16.09 7.16 -5.65
C PHE A 329 15.16 7.45 -6.83
N GLY A 330 15.11 8.73 -7.20
CA GLY A 330 14.21 9.25 -8.21
C GLY A 330 13.91 10.72 -7.99
N VAL A 331 12.96 11.23 -8.74
CA VAL A 331 12.49 12.61 -8.68
C VAL A 331 10.99 12.65 -8.43
N LEU A 332 10.55 13.51 -7.52
CA LEU A 332 9.15 13.86 -7.31
C LEU A 332 8.85 15.25 -7.88
N VAL A 333 7.65 15.40 -8.39
CA VAL A 333 7.23 16.61 -9.09
C VAL A 333 6.14 17.32 -8.28
N PRO A 334 6.42 18.49 -7.72
CA PRO A 334 5.42 19.34 -7.07
C PRO A 334 4.33 19.79 -8.05
N GLN A 335 3.11 19.94 -7.57
CA GLN A 335 2.00 20.42 -8.38
C GLN A 335 2.23 21.85 -8.91
N VAL A 336 2.92 22.70 -8.15
CA VAL A 336 3.25 24.07 -8.55
C VAL A 336 4.14 24.16 -9.79
N GLU A 337 4.88 23.09 -10.11
CA GLU A 337 5.71 22.97 -11.32
C GLU A 337 4.91 22.72 -12.61
N ARG A 338 3.60 22.38 -12.48
CA ARG A 338 2.65 22.17 -13.59
C ARG A 338 3.12 21.18 -14.66
N ARG A 339 3.87 20.15 -14.24
CA ARG A 339 4.31 19.06 -15.09
C ARG A 339 3.28 17.92 -15.13
N GLN A 340 3.37 17.08 -16.15
CA GLN A 340 2.39 16.04 -16.46
C GLN A 340 2.69 14.68 -15.79
N ILE A 341 3.71 14.61 -14.92
CA ILE A 341 4.05 13.41 -14.17
C ILE A 341 4.03 13.68 -12.66
N LEU A 342 3.79 12.64 -11.87
CA LEU A 342 3.89 12.70 -10.41
C LEU A 342 5.33 12.56 -9.93
N GLY A 343 6.12 11.80 -10.68
CA GLY A 343 7.53 11.53 -10.40
C GLY A 343 8.05 10.34 -11.19
N THR A 344 9.36 10.12 -11.07
CA THR A 344 10.06 9.00 -11.74
C THR A 344 11.02 8.34 -10.76
N LEU A 345 10.92 7.02 -10.62
CA LEU A 345 11.90 6.20 -9.90
C LEU A 345 13.05 5.83 -10.82
N PHE A 346 14.27 5.83 -10.32
CA PHE A 346 15.46 5.33 -11.01
C PHE A 346 15.61 3.83 -10.69
N SER A 347 14.74 3.01 -11.29
CA SER A 347 14.51 1.61 -10.90
C SER A 347 15.78 0.77 -10.93
N SER A 348 16.64 0.93 -11.96
CA SER A 348 17.92 0.22 -12.06
C SER A 348 18.99 0.71 -11.10
N THR A 349 18.89 1.96 -10.60
CA THR A 349 19.76 2.48 -9.54
C THR A 349 19.31 1.99 -8.17
N LEU A 350 17.98 1.89 -7.98
CA LEU A 350 17.43 1.42 -6.72
C LEU A 350 17.84 -0.02 -6.43
N PHE A 351 17.61 -0.91 -7.38
CA PHE A 351 17.83 -2.33 -7.18
C PHE A 351 18.54 -2.93 -8.40
N PRO A 352 19.55 -3.79 -8.18
CA PRO A 352 20.21 -4.53 -9.26
C PRO A 352 19.22 -5.46 -9.97
N GLY A 353 19.49 -5.77 -11.24
CA GLY A 353 18.68 -6.69 -12.03
C GLY A 353 17.37 -6.11 -12.59
N ARG A 354 17.16 -4.79 -12.51
CA ARG A 354 16.00 -4.12 -13.11
C ARG A 354 16.20 -3.75 -14.59
N ALA A 355 17.44 -3.76 -15.07
CA ALA A 355 17.80 -3.51 -16.48
C ALA A 355 18.94 -4.43 -16.91
N PRO A 356 19.06 -4.74 -18.21
CA PRO A 356 20.22 -5.42 -18.75
C PRO A 356 21.50 -4.58 -18.59
N ALA A 357 22.66 -5.23 -18.70
CA ALA A 357 23.95 -4.53 -18.65
C ALA A 357 24.05 -3.42 -19.71
N GLY A 358 24.62 -2.28 -19.34
CA GLY A 358 24.72 -1.09 -20.23
C GLY A 358 23.41 -0.31 -20.42
N HIS A 359 22.34 -0.70 -19.72
CA HIS A 359 21.03 -0.03 -19.80
C HIS A 359 20.59 0.53 -18.45
N VAL A 360 19.59 1.38 -18.49
CA VAL A 360 18.94 1.99 -17.33
C VAL A 360 17.42 1.85 -17.42
N ALA A 361 16.79 1.63 -16.27
CA ALA A 361 15.35 1.48 -16.15
C ALA A 361 14.76 2.61 -15.29
N LEU A 362 13.67 3.19 -15.78
CA LEU A 362 12.93 4.26 -15.14
C LEU A 362 11.45 3.86 -15.02
N THR A 363 10.84 4.14 -13.88
CA THR A 363 9.39 3.97 -13.68
C THR A 363 8.77 5.33 -13.41
N THR A 364 7.94 5.81 -14.32
CA THR A 364 7.30 7.13 -14.25
C THR A 364 5.82 6.96 -13.94
N PHE A 365 5.30 7.76 -12.99
CA PHE A 365 3.90 7.74 -12.59
C PHE A 365 3.15 8.94 -13.15
N VAL A 366 1.96 8.67 -13.71
CA VAL A 366 1.09 9.65 -14.39
C VAL A 366 -0.33 9.51 -13.88
N GLY A 367 -1.09 10.59 -13.84
CA GLY A 367 -2.48 10.61 -13.39
C GLY A 367 -2.63 11.05 -11.93
N GLY A 368 -3.29 10.22 -11.12
CA GLY A 368 -3.63 10.56 -9.74
C GLY A 368 -4.76 11.59 -9.66
N THR A 369 -4.98 12.14 -8.47
CA THR A 369 -5.99 13.19 -8.25
C THR A 369 -5.67 14.48 -9.02
N ARG A 370 -4.37 14.71 -9.31
CA ARG A 370 -3.90 15.93 -9.98
C ARG A 370 -4.39 16.02 -11.43
N ASP A 371 -4.18 14.96 -12.22
CA ASP A 371 -4.44 14.93 -13.66
C ASP A 371 -5.03 13.57 -14.07
N PRO A 372 -6.23 13.20 -13.59
CA PRO A 372 -6.80 11.87 -13.83
C PRO A 372 -7.05 11.60 -15.33
N GLN A 373 -7.26 12.65 -16.13
CA GLN A 373 -7.45 12.54 -17.59
C GLN A 373 -6.22 11.99 -18.30
N LEU A 374 -5.01 12.20 -17.80
CA LEU A 374 -3.79 11.65 -18.39
C LEU A 374 -3.74 10.12 -18.32
N ALA A 375 -4.38 9.54 -17.30
CA ALA A 375 -4.46 8.08 -17.18
C ALA A 375 -5.36 7.43 -18.25
N GLY A 376 -6.22 8.22 -18.89
CA GLY A 376 -7.08 7.79 -19.99
C GLY A 376 -6.45 7.88 -21.38
N LEU A 377 -5.25 8.43 -21.52
CA LEU A 377 -4.53 8.50 -22.79
C LEU A 377 -4.20 7.11 -23.32
N ASP A 378 -4.15 6.95 -24.63
CA ASP A 378 -3.60 5.75 -25.29
C ASP A 378 -2.08 5.63 -25.04
N ASP A 379 -1.52 4.44 -25.26
CA ASP A 379 -0.11 4.19 -25.02
C ASP A 379 0.82 5.12 -25.81
N PRO A 380 0.61 5.39 -27.11
CA PRO A 380 1.44 6.32 -27.86
C PRO A 380 1.41 7.76 -27.31
N ALA A 381 0.25 8.28 -26.93
CA ALA A 381 0.13 9.62 -26.35
C ALA A 381 0.78 9.71 -24.97
N LEU A 382 0.54 8.71 -24.12
CA LEU A 382 1.14 8.60 -22.80
C LEU A 382 2.67 8.52 -22.85
N LEU A 383 3.21 7.70 -23.77
CA LEU A 383 4.65 7.58 -23.98
C LEU A 383 5.27 8.90 -24.46
N ARG A 384 4.60 9.66 -25.32
CA ARG A 384 5.07 11.00 -25.74
C ARG A 384 5.17 11.96 -24.53
N VAL A 385 4.16 11.96 -23.67
CA VAL A 385 4.18 12.77 -22.42
C VAL A 385 5.38 12.39 -21.55
N VAL A 386 5.54 11.09 -21.28
CA VAL A 386 6.62 10.60 -20.43
C VAL A 386 7.99 10.88 -21.02
N GLN A 387 8.19 10.63 -22.32
CA GLN A 387 9.45 10.91 -23.01
C GLN A 387 9.80 12.40 -22.98
N GLY A 388 8.83 13.31 -23.17
CA GLY A 388 9.02 14.76 -23.08
C GLY A 388 9.48 15.17 -21.68
N GLU A 389 8.88 14.64 -20.64
CA GLU A 389 9.27 14.90 -19.24
C GLU A 389 10.66 14.34 -18.91
N LEU A 390 10.96 13.11 -19.32
CA LEU A 390 12.27 12.50 -19.11
C LEU A 390 13.37 13.22 -19.90
N ALA A 391 13.08 13.69 -21.11
CA ALA A 391 14.01 14.50 -21.90
C ALA A 391 14.33 15.83 -21.18
N SER A 392 13.29 16.50 -20.67
CA SER A 392 13.44 17.76 -19.94
C SER A 392 14.21 17.61 -18.63
N LEU A 393 13.87 16.60 -17.82
CA LEU A 393 14.44 16.43 -16.47
C LEU A 393 15.76 15.67 -16.45
N LEU A 394 15.87 14.60 -17.24
CA LEU A 394 17.02 13.69 -17.19
C LEU A 394 17.93 13.79 -18.42
N GLY A 395 17.55 14.59 -19.41
CA GLY A 395 18.24 14.66 -20.68
C GLY A 395 18.19 13.31 -21.42
N ALA A 396 17.10 12.58 -21.29
CA ALA A 396 16.86 11.37 -22.07
C ALA A 396 16.65 11.71 -23.54
N SER A 397 17.25 10.97 -24.45
CA SER A 397 17.22 11.24 -25.89
C SER A 397 16.91 9.98 -26.71
N GLY A 398 16.18 10.17 -27.82
CA GLY A 398 15.74 9.07 -28.65
C GLY A 398 14.61 8.24 -28.04
N ALA A 399 14.16 7.22 -28.73
CA ALA A 399 13.12 6.32 -28.24
C ALA A 399 13.68 5.36 -27.18
N PRO A 400 12.90 5.00 -26.15
CA PRO A 400 13.27 3.93 -25.23
C PRO A 400 13.36 2.60 -25.99
N VAL A 401 14.32 1.76 -25.59
CA VAL A 401 14.52 0.41 -26.18
C VAL A 401 13.57 -0.63 -25.59
N PHE A 402 12.94 -0.30 -24.49
CA PHE A 402 11.91 -1.12 -23.85
C PHE A 402 10.85 -0.24 -23.22
N THR A 403 9.58 -0.64 -23.33
CA THR A 403 8.45 0.05 -22.70
C THR A 403 7.43 -0.94 -22.15
N HIS A 404 6.82 -0.60 -21.03
CA HIS A 404 5.61 -1.24 -20.54
C HIS A 404 4.71 -0.23 -19.84
N VAL A 405 3.40 -0.34 -20.05
CA VAL A 405 2.38 0.53 -19.47
C VAL A 405 1.46 -0.29 -18.60
N GLN A 406 1.45 -0.01 -17.29
CA GLN A 406 0.53 -0.62 -16.35
C GLN A 406 -0.51 0.40 -15.89
N ARG A 407 -1.78 0.12 -16.12
CA ARG A 407 -2.90 0.97 -15.72
C ARG A 407 -3.60 0.45 -14.48
N TRP A 408 -3.83 1.36 -13.54
CA TRP A 408 -4.64 1.14 -12.36
C TRP A 408 -5.83 2.09 -12.39
N PRO A 409 -6.99 1.68 -12.93
CA PRO A 409 -8.16 2.55 -13.03
C PRO A 409 -8.68 3.01 -11.65
N ARG A 410 -8.45 2.19 -10.64
CA ARG A 410 -8.74 2.45 -9.21
C ARG A 410 -7.50 2.09 -8.42
N ALA A 411 -6.61 3.07 -8.18
CA ALA A 411 -5.31 2.79 -7.58
C ALA A 411 -5.36 2.79 -6.04
N ILE A 412 -5.03 3.89 -5.41
CA ILE A 412 -4.80 3.98 -3.97
C ILE A 412 -6.00 4.63 -3.29
N PRO A 413 -6.58 4.03 -2.23
CA PRO A 413 -7.68 4.66 -1.49
C PRO A 413 -7.23 5.98 -0.88
N GLN A 414 -8.02 7.03 -1.09
CA GLN A 414 -7.75 8.37 -0.58
C GLN A 414 -8.36 8.54 0.80
N TYR A 415 -7.52 8.70 1.81
CA TYR A 415 -7.94 8.94 3.19
C TYR A 415 -8.28 10.41 3.40
N THR A 416 -9.39 10.84 2.79
CA THR A 416 -9.87 12.23 2.77
C THR A 416 -10.42 12.67 4.13
N LEU A 417 -10.73 13.97 4.25
CA LEU A 417 -11.51 14.49 5.36
C LEU A 417 -12.85 13.72 5.48
N GLY A 418 -13.29 13.41 6.69
CA GLY A 418 -14.49 12.61 6.94
C GLY A 418 -14.28 11.08 6.78
N TYR A 419 -13.06 10.60 6.54
CA TYR A 419 -12.78 9.17 6.30
C TYR A 419 -13.18 8.27 7.47
N GLN A 420 -13.21 8.78 8.69
CA GLN A 420 -13.55 8.01 9.88
C GLN A 420 -14.92 7.32 9.75
N ARG A 421 -15.88 7.94 9.05
CA ARG A 421 -17.21 7.38 8.80
C ARG A 421 -17.17 5.98 8.16
N PHE A 422 -16.23 5.73 7.26
CA PHE A 422 -16.07 4.42 6.60
C PHE A 422 -15.56 3.35 7.57
N LYS A 423 -14.60 3.74 8.43
CA LYS A 423 -14.10 2.85 9.49
C LYS A 423 -15.19 2.53 10.52
N ASP A 424 -16.03 3.50 10.84
CA ASP A 424 -17.16 3.33 11.77
C ASP A 424 -18.22 2.40 11.17
N VAL A 425 -18.52 2.51 9.88
CA VAL A 425 -19.42 1.59 9.17
C VAL A 425 -18.89 0.15 9.27
N VAL A 426 -17.61 -0.07 8.95
CA VAL A 426 -16.98 -1.40 9.05
C VAL A 426 -17.06 -1.93 10.46
N THR A 427 -16.72 -1.12 11.45
CA THR A 427 -16.74 -1.51 12.88
C THR A 427 -18.16 -1.87 13.35
N ALA A 428 -19.16 -1.10 12.92
CA ALA A 428 -20.56 -1.36 13.27
C ALA A 428 -21.09 -2.67 12.66
N VAL A 429 -20.71 -2.97 11.42
CA VAL A 429 -21.10 -4.23 10.75
C VAL A 429 -20.41 -5.42 11.42
N GLU A 430 -19.10 -5.35 11.71
CA GLU A 430 -18.38 -6.40 12.44
C GLU A 430 -19.00 -6.66 13.83
N ALA A 431 -19.40 -5.61 14.54
CA ALA A 431 -20.03 -5.74 15.85
C ALA A 431 -21.39 -6.47 15.80
N SER A 432 -22.15 -6.32 14.69
CA SER A 432 -23.44 -7.01 14.48
C SER A 432 -23.29 -8.41 13.89
N ALA A 433 -22.08 -8.81 13.50
CA ALA A 433 -21.79 -10.03 12.75
C ALA A 433 -20.59 -10.79 13.32
N PRO A 434 -20.71 -11.42 14.52
CA PRO A 434 -19.63 -12.21 15.09
C PRO A 434 -19.11 -13.28 14.13
N GLY A 435 -17.78 -13.32 13.91
CA GLY A 435 -17.15 -14.19 12.93
C GLY A 435 -16.97 -13.57 11.54
N PHE A 436 -17.37 -12.31 11.34
CA PHE A 436 -17.17 -11.56 10.10
C PHE A 436 -16.16 -10.44 10.35
N PHE A 437 -15.05 -10.43 9.61
CA PHE A 437 -13.95 -9.50 9.80
C PHE A 437 -13.57 -8.82 8.49
N ILE A 438 -13.33 -7.52 8.52
CA ILE A 438 -12.93 -6.73 7.34
C ILE A 438 -11.61 -6.03 7.62
N GLY A 439 -10.70 -5.99 6.64
CA GLY A 439 -9.46 -5.23 6.72
C GLY A 439 -8.74 -5.10 5.40
N GLY A 440 -7.61 -4.40 5.43
CA GLY A 440 -6.81 -4.11 4.26
C GLY A 440 -6.58 -2.63 4.03
N ASN A 441 -6.14 -2.27 2.83
CA ASN A 441 -5.67 -0.92 2.52
C ASN A 441 -6.72 0.19 2.68
N CYS A 442 -8.00 -0.13 2.62
CA CYS A 442 -9.08 0.85 2.83
C CYS A 442 -9.40 1.11 4.31
N ARG A 443 -8.85 0.36 5.24
CA ARG A 443 -9.10 0.49 6.68
C ARG A 443 -7.84 0.74 7.51
N ASP A 444 -6.78 -0.01 7.20
CA ASP A 444 -5.63 -0.19 8.09
C ASP A 444 -4.38 0.58 7.62
N GLY A 445 -4.43 1.23 6.46
CA GLY A 445 -3.34 1.98 5.86
C GLY A 445 -2.88 1.38 4.54
N ILE A 446 -2.36 2.24 3.66
CA ILE A 446 -2.08 1.90 2.26
C ILE A 446 -0.73 1.18 2.04
N SER A 447 0.19 1.22 3.02
CA SER A 447 1.50 0.59 2.86
C SER A 447 1.41 -0.94 2.94
N LEU A 448 2.34 -1.64 2.28
CA LEU A 448 2.44 -3.09 2.39
C LEU A 448 2.63 -3.55 3.83
N ALA A 449 3.40 -2.81 4.63
CA ALA A 449 3.59 -3.10 6.05
C ALA A 449 2.26 -3.04 6.81
N ASN A 450 1.47 -1.97 6.60
CA ASN A 450 0.14 -1.86 7.22
C ASN A 450 -0.80 -3.00 6.78
N CYS A 451 -0.77 -3.40 5.51
CA CYS A 451 -1.57 -4.51 5.00
C CYS A 451 -1.16 -5.86 5.63
N MET A 452 0.13 -6.09 5.87
CA MET A 452 0.61 -7.30 6.57
C MET A 452 0.22 -7.28 8.06
N GLU A 453 0.36 -6.13 8.73
CA GLU A 453 -0.09 -5.94 10.11
C GLU A 453 -1.61 -6.11 10.25
N ALA A 454 -2.38 -5.63 9.28
CA ALA A 454 -3.82 -5.90 9.19
C ALA A 454 -4.10 -7.40 9.06
N GLY A 455 -3.35 -8.11 8.22
CA GLY A 455 -3.46 -9.57 8.07
C GLY A 455 -3.22 -10.31 9.39
N ARG A 456 -2.24 -9.88 10.19
CA ARG A 456 -2.03 -10.42 11.54
C ARG A 456 -3.23 -10.17 12.44
N ARG A 457 -3.67 -8.92 12.54
CA ARG A 457 -4.83 -8.53 13.38
C ARG A 457 -6.08 -9.35 13.02
N LEU A 458 -6.34 -9.55 11.73
CA LEU A 458 -7.47 -10.33 11.23
C LEU A 458 -7.34 -11.81 11.60
N ALA A 459 -6.14 -12.38 11.45
CA ALA A 459 -5.87 -13.76 11.83
C ALA A 459 -6.08 -13.98 13.33
N ASP A 460 -5.54 -13.09 14.17
CA ASP A 460 -5.68 -13.17 15.63
C ASP A 460 -7.17 -13.08 16.05
N ALA A 461 -7.93 -12.16 15.42
CA ALA A 461 -9.35 -11.99 15.70
C ALA A 461 -10.18 -13.22 15.29
N ALA A 462 -9.95 -13.73 14.09
CA ALA A 462 -10.66 -14.90 13.57
C ALA A 462 -10.31 -16.17 14.36
N ALA A 463 -9.03 -16.38 14.69
CA ALA A 463 -8.58 -17.49 15.50
C ALA A 463 -9.23 -17.46 16.90
N LYS A 464 -9.23 -16.30 17.56
CA LYS A 464 -9.85 -16.12 18.87
C LYS A 464 -11.35 -16.39 18.84
N TYR A 465 -12.04 -16.01 17.78
CA TYR A 465 -13.46 -16.27 17.61
C TYR A 465 -13.72 -17.76 17.51
N VAL A 466 -13.07 -18.45 16.59
CA VAL A 466 -13.29 -19.88 16.33
C VAL A 466 -12.92 -20.77 17.54
N THR A 467 -11.85 -20.40 18.28
CA THR A 467 -11.44 -21.18 19.46
C THR A 467 -12.34 -20.96 20.70
N ARG A 468 -13.00 -19.78 20.82
CA ARG A 468 -13.93 -19.50 21.93
C ARG A 468 -15.29 -20.14 21.75
N GLU A 469 -15.79 -20.15 20.54
CA GLU A 469 -17.10 -20.73 20.21
C GLU A 469 -17.07 -22.26 20.22
N GLY A 470 -15.90 -22.88 20.31
CA GLY A 470 -15.77 -24.36 20.27
C GLY A 470 -16.15 -24.95 18.92
N VAL A 471 -16.20 -24.12 17.87
CA VAL A 471 -16.64 -24.46 16.51
C VAL A 471 -15.49 -25.04 15.70
#